data_acf349895c2c8254047e1213e77169a3
#
_entry.id   acf349895c2c8254047e1213e77169a3
#
_cell.length_a   1.000
_cell.length_b   1.000
_cell.length_c   1.000
_cell.angle_alpha   90.00
_cell.angle_beta   90.00
_cell.angle_gamma   90.00
#
_symmetry.space_group_name_H-M   'P 1'
#
loop_
_entity.id
_entity.type
_entity.pdbx_description
1 polymer ?
#
loop_
_entity_poly.entity_id
_entity_poly.type
_entity_poly.pdbx_seq_one_letter_code
_entity_poly.pdbx_strand_id
1 'polypeptide(L)'
;RAVLVDMEPKAVRDVTAAAGATGRWSYAAGRTHCEQGGSGNNWAHGYYEHGPRCAQAVTELIRAELEAAERAGGVLIYQALAGGTGSGVGAHIAATVRDEWPELAVVSGAIWPSERGDVAVQPYN
;
A
#
# COMPACT_ATOMS: atom_id res chain seq x y z
N ARG A 1 -7.76 -6.71 9.88
CA ARG A 1 -7.34 -5.30 10.01
C ARG A 1 -6.63 -4.89 8.75
N ALA A 2 -6.77 -3.64 8.29
CA ALA A 2 -6.18 -3.17 7.06
C ALA A 2 -5.82 -1.69 7.13
N VAL A 3 -4.70 -1.33 6.50
CA VAL A 3 -4.30 0.04 6.20
C VAL A 3 -4.34 0.20 4.68
N LEU A 4 -4.96 1.27 4.19
CA LEU A 4 -5.02 1.59 2.77
C LEU A 4 -4.05 2.73 2.47
N VAL A 5 -3.20 2.54 1.47
CA VAL A 5 -2.21 3.53 1.04
C VAL A 5 -2.34 3.74 -0.46
N ASP A 6 -2.55 4.98 -0.88
CA ASP A 6 -2.51 5.35 -2.28
C ASP A 6 -2.10 6.81 -2.47
N MET A 7 -1.46 7.11 -3.59
CA MET A 7 -1.11 8.47 -3.99
C MET A 7 -2.26 9.16 -4.75
N GLU A 8 -3.42 8.51 -4.83
CA GLU A 8 -4.65 9.04 -5.40
C GLU A 8 -5.83 8.86 -4.42
N PRO A 9 -6.34 9.94 -3.82
CA PRO A 9 -7.45 9.87 -2.85
C PRO A 9 -8.72 9.24 -3.41
N LYS A 10 -8.92 9.34 -4.73
CA LYS A 10 -10.07 8.73 -5.40
C LYS A 10 -10.04 7.21 -5.26
N ALA A 11 -8.90 6.57 -5.46
CA ALA A 11 -8.75 5.12 -5.36
C ALA A 11 -9.17 4.60 -3.97
N VAL A 12 -8.70 5.25 -2.91
CA VAL A 12 -9.08 4.89 -1.53
C VAL A 12 -10.57 5.11 -1.27
N ARG A 13 -11.15 6.23 -1.73
CA ARG A 13 -12.59 6.48 -1.60
C ARG A 13 -13.44 5.42 -2.29
N ASP A 14 -13.06 5.07 -3.51
CA ASP A 14 -13.81 4.08 -4.30
C ASP A 14 -13.77 2.70 -3.64
N VAL A 15 -12.62 2.27 -3.13
CA VAL A 15 -12.45 1.00 -2.41
C VAL A 15 -13.26 1.00 -1.10
N THR A 16 -13.21 2.08 -0.32
CA THR A 16 -13.95 2.15 0.94
C THR A 16 -15.46 2.20 0.71
N ALA A 17 -15.91 2.91 -0.31
CA ALA A 17 -17.32 2.96 -0.68
C ALA A 17 -17.84 1.59 -1.17
N ALA A 18 -17.07 0.91 -2.02
CA ALA A 18 -17.41 -0.42 -2.51
C ALA A 18 -17.51 -1.44 -1.37
N ALA A 19 -16.59 -1.40 -0.41
CA ALA A 19 -16.64 -2.27 0.78
C ALA A 19 -17.92 -2.03 1.59
N GLY A 20 -18.24 -0.77 1.89
CA GLY A 20 -19.44 -0.38 2.63
C GLY A 20 -20.74 -0.78 1.93
N ALA A 21 -20.79 -0.69 0.61
CA ALA A 21 -21.96 -1.06 -0.20
C ALA A 21 -22.27 -2.56 -0.12
N THR A 22 -21.29 -3.43 0.13
CA THR A 22 -21.53 -4.87 0.28
C THR A 22 -22.22 -5.25 1.60
N GLY A 23 -22.10 -4.40 2.62
CA GLY A 23 -22.56 -4.66 3.99
C GLY A 23 -21.88 -5.83 4.70
N ARG A 24 -20.90 -6.47 4.07
CA ARG A 24 -20.20 -7.65 4.61
C ARG A 24 -19.00 -7.28 5.46
N TRP A 25 -18.34 -6.16 5.14
CA TRP A 25 -17.14 -5.67 5.80
C TRP A 25 -16.95 -4.19 5.53
N SER A 26 -16.14 -3.54 6.34
CA SER A 26 -15.78 -2.14 6.18
C SER A 26 -14.34 -1.91 6.63
N TYR A 27 -13.72 -0.88 6.10
CA TYR A 27 -12.44 -0.42 6.60
C TYR A 27 -12.63 0.47 7.83
N ALA A 28 -11.76 0.35 8.81
CA ALA A 28 -11.79 1.21 9.98
C ALA A 28 -11.49 2.66 9.61
N ALA A 29 -12.23 3.60 10.19
CA ALA A 29 -11.99 5.01 9.98
C ALA A 29 -10.57 5.42 10.42
N GLY A 30 -9.94 6.31 9.63
CA GLY A 30 -8.60 6.82 9.94
C GLY A 30 -7.47 5.82 9.68
N ARG A 31 -7.72 4.71 8.98
CA ARG A 31 -6.70 3.72 8.59
C ARG A 31 -6.34 3.84 7.11
N THR A 32 -6.21 5.08 6.66
CA THR A 32 -5.89 5.41 5.27
C THR A 32 -4.81 6.47 5.20
N HIS A 33 -3.88 6.31 4.28
CA HIS A 33 -2.93 7.35 3.89
C HIS A 33 -3.10 7.65 2.41
N CYS A 34 -3.28 8.93 2.08
CA CYS A 34 -3.41 9.38 0.70
C CYS A 34 -2.56 10.62 0.49
N GLU A 35 -1.87 10.67 -0.64
CA GLU A 35 -1.27 11.90 -1.17
C GLU A 35 -2.00 12.33 -2.44
N GLN A 36 -1.62 13.46 -3.01
CA GLN A 36 -2.13 13.93 -4.30
C GLN A 36 -1.01 13.91 -5.33
N GLY A 37 -1.38 13.60 -6.57
CA GLY A 37 -0.46 13.68 -7.70
C GLY A 37 -0.09 12.34 -8.34
N GLY A 38 -0.44 11.21 -7.68
CA GLY A 38 -0.07 9.89 -8.18
C GLY A 38 1.44 9.66 -8.23
N SER A 39 1.85 8.47 -8.64
CA SER A 39 3.29 8.13 -8.81
C SER A 39 3.71 8.04 -10.29
N GLY A 40 2.89 8.55 -11.21
CA GLY A 40 3.20 8.61 -12.65
C GLY A 40 3.49 7.24 -13.28
N ASN A 41 2.96 6.16 -12.74
CA ASN A 41 3.30 4.78 -13.10
C ASN A 41 4.82 4.50 -13.12
N ASN A 42 5.57 5.16 -12.26
CA ASN A 42 7.02 5.07 -12.20
C ASN A 42 7.46 4.53 -10.84
N TRP A 43 8.10 3.35 -10.85
CA TRP A 43 8.60 2.69 -9.66
C TRP A 43 9.58 3.58 -8.88
N ALA A 44 10.54 4.21 -9.56
CA ALA A 44 11.57 5.02 -8.90
C ALA A 44 10.97 6.25 -8.22
N HIS A 45 9.97 6.90 -8.83
CA HIS A 45 9.24 8.01 -8.22
C HIS A 45 8.48 7.54 -6.97
N GLY A 46 7.81 6.39 -7.07
CA GLY A 46 7.14 5.77 -5.93
C GLY A 46 8.11 5.43 -4.79
N TYR A 47 9.22 4.77 -5.11
CA TYR A 47 10.16 4.26 -4.11
C TYR A 47 11.00 5.36 -3.44
N TYR A 48 11.58 6.26 -4.24
CA TYR A 48 12.56 7.24 -3.75
C TYR A 48 11.96 8.58 -3.32
N GLU A 49 10.77 8.93 -3.80
CA GLU A 49 10.14 10.21 -3.47
C GLU A 49 8.91 10.03 -2.57
N HIS A 50 7.88 9.31 -3.03
CA HIS A 50 6.68 9.09 -2.21
C HIS A 50 6.93 8.19 -1.01
N GLY A 51 7.69 7.12 -1.19
CA GLY A 51 8.00 6.16 -0.12
C GLY A 51 8.53 6.85 1.14
N PRO A 52 9.66 7.58 1.08
CA PRO A 52 10.20 8.28 2.24
C PRO A 52 9.25 9.31 2.86
N ARG A 53 8.46 10.01 2.04
CA ARG A 53 7.51 11.03 2.50
C ARG A 53 6.36 10.44 3.31
N CYS A 54 5.83 9.31 2.87
CA CYS A 54 4.70 8.66 3.54
C CYS A 54 5.12 7.61 4.59
N ALA A 55 6.38 7.18 4.61
CA ALA A 55 6.86 6.09 5.45
C ALA A 55 6.47 6.23 6.92
N GLN A 56 6.74 7.38 7.54
CA GLN A 56 6.43 7.61 8.94
C GLN A 56 4.92 7.50 9.20
N ALA A 57 4.10 8.17 8.41
CA ALA A 57 2.65 8.16 8.59
C ALA A 57 2.05 6.76 8.40
N VAL A 58 2.51 6.02 7.40
CA VAL A 58 2.07 4.65 7.15
C VAL A 58 2.53 3.71 8.25
N THR A 59 3.77 3.84 8.73
CA THR A 59 4.30 3.04 9.84
C THR A 59 3.48 3.24 11.11
N GLU A 60 3.07 4.47 11.43
CA GLU A 60 2.21 4.73 12.59
C GLU A 60 0.82 4.10 12.43
N LEU A 61 0.24 4.09 11.23
CA LEU A 61 -1.01 3.39 10.98
C LEU A 61 -0.87 1.88 11.16
N ILE A 62 0.24 1.30 10.67
CA ILE A 62 0.53 -0.13 10.84
C ILE A 62 0.75 -0.46 12.31
N ARG A 63 1.53 0.36 13.03
CA ARG A 63 1.77 0.20 14.47
C ARG A 63 0.46 0.15 15.25
N ALA A 64 -0.44 1.10 15.00
CA ALA A 64 -1.74 1.15 15.66
C ALA A 64 -2.62 -0.09 15.39
N GLU A 65 -2.50 -0.70 14.21
CA GLU A 65 -3.20 -1.96 13.91
C GLU A 65 -2.53 -3.18 14.55
N LEU A 66 -1.20 -3.19 14.65
CA LEU A 66 -0.45 -4.25 15.33
C LEU A 66 -0.74 -4.23 16.85
N GLU A 67 -0.71 -3.05 17.48
CA GLU A 67 -1.02 -2.87 18.90
C GLU A 67 -2.46 -3.24 19.25
N ALA A 68 -3.40 -2.98 18.35
CA ALA A 68 -4.80 -3.35 18.54
C ALA A 68 -5.09 -4.83 18.25
N ALA A 69 -4.13 -5.61 17.78
CA ALA A 69 -4.27 -7.04 17.54
C ALA A 69 -3.88 -7.83 18.77
N GLU A 70 -4.69 -8.84 19.15
CA GLU A 70 -4.34 -9.76 20.26
C GLU A 70 -3.04 -10.54 19.96
N ARG A 71 -2.81 -10.86 18.68
CA ARG A 71 -1.62 -11.52 18.17
C ARG A 71 -1.28 -10.99 16.78
N ALA A 72 -0.11 -10.42 16.63
CA ALA A 72 0.43 -9.99 15.35
C ALA A 72 1.46 -11.02 14.88
N GLY A 73 1.07 -11.87 13.93
CA GLY A 73 1.97 -12.87 13.34
C GLY A 73 2.70 -12.40 12.08
N GLY A 74 2.24 -11.32 11.46
CA GLY A 74 2.84 -10.78 10.25
C GLY A 74 2.01 -9.71 9.57
N VAL A 75 2.56 -9.16 8.51
CA VAL A 75 1.94 -8.16 7.65
C VAL A 75 1.83 -8.72 6.23
N LEU A 76 0.62 -8.67 5.67
CA LEU A 76 0.36 -9.03 4.29
C LEU A 76 0.17 -7.76 3.47
N ILE A 77 1.04 -7.55 2.49
CA ILE A 77 1.03 -6.38 1.60
C ILE A 77 0.45 -6.80 0.25
N TYR A 78 -0.75 -6.31 -0.10
CA TYR A 78 -1.31 -6.46 -1.43
C TYR A 78 -0.95 -5.27 -2.30
N GLN A 79 -0.28 -5.52 -3.42
CA GLN A 79 0.21 -4.46 -4.29
C GLN A 79 0.24 -4.87 -5.76
N ALA A 80 0.00 -3.90 -6.65
CA ALA A 80 0.21 -4.07 -8.09
C ALA A 80 1.67 -3.76 -8.45
N LEU A 81 2.27 -4.55 -9.34
CA LEU A 81 3.67 -4.37 -9.75
C LEU A 81 3.84 -3.50 -10.99
N ALA A 82 2.74 -3.18 -11.69
CA ALA A 82 2.79 -2.42 -12.95
C ALA A 82 2.78 -0.90 -12.79
N GLY A 83 2.45 -0.37 -11.60
CA GLY A 83 2.34 1.06 -11.35
C GLY A 83 3.48 1.61 -10.50
N GLY A 84 3.40 2.88 -10.13
CA GLY A 84 4.39 3.53 -9.26
C GLY A 84 4.05 3.38 -7.78
N THR A 85 2.78 3.49 -7.38
CA THR A 85 2.36 3.38 -5.98
C THR A 85 2.52 1.96 -5.47
N GLY A 86 1.82 0.98 -6.05
CA GLY A 86 1.89 -0.40 -5.60
C GLY A 86 3.31 -0.97 -5.66
N SER A 87 4.00 -0.78 -6.77
CA SER A 87 5.35 -1.31 -6.97
C SER A 87 6.42 -0.53 -6.19
N GLY A 88 6.41 0.80 -6.28
CA GLY A 88 7.45 1.65 -5.68
C GLY A 88 7.19 1.93 -4.20
N VAL A 89 6.07 2.57 -3.87
CA VAL A 89 5.71 2.87 -2.47
C VAL A 89 5.52 1.58 -1.69
N GLY A 90 4.86 0.57 -2.28
CA GLY A 90 4.67 -0.73 -1.64
C GLY A 90 5.99 -1.42 -1.29
N ALA A 91 6.98 -1.39 -2.20
CA ALA A 91 8.31 -1.93 -1.93
C ALA A 91 9.04 -1.15 -0.82
N HIS A 92 8.94 0.18 -0.83
CA HIS A 92 9.53 1.01 0.23
C HIS A 92 8.91 0.71 1.60
N ILE A 93 7.59 0.63 1.68
CA ILE A 93 6.90 0.29 2.93
C ILE A 93 7.22 -1.15 3.37
N ALA A 94 7.34 -2.10 2.45
CA ALA A 94 7.75 -3.46 2.80
C ALA A 94 9.14 -3.50 3.45
N ALA A 95 10.10 -2.74 2.92
CA ALA A 95 11.42 -2.59 3.52
C ALA A 95 11.34 -1.94 4.91
N THR A 96 10.60 -0.84 5.03
CA THR A 96 10.39 -0.15 6.30
C THR A 96 9.77 -1.06 7.37
N VAL A 97 8.75 -1.85 7.01
CA VAL A 97 8.11 -2.81 7.94
C VAL A 97 9.10 -3.87 8.42
N ARG A 98 9.94 -4.39 7.53
CA ARG A 98 10.97 -5.38 7.90
C ARG A 98 12.05 -4.80 8.82
N ASP A 99 12.40 -3.53 8.63
CA ASP A 99 13.40 -2.85 9.45
C ASP A 99 12.83 -2.50 10.85
N GLU A 100 11.57 -2.08 10.90
CA GLU A 100 10.91 -1.68 12.15
C GLU A 100 10.48 -2.87 13.02
N TRP A 101 10.04 -3.97 12.39
CA TRP A 101 9.57 -5.20 13.06
C TRP A 101 10.21 -6.44 12.44
N PRO A 102 11.50 -6.68 12.69
CA PRO A 102 12.23 -7.80 12.08
C PRO A 102 11.69 -9.18 12.47
N GLU A 103 10.93 -9.27 13.56
CA GLU A 103 10.29 -10.51 14.02
C GLU A 103 8.99 -10.86 13.31
N LEU A 104 8.39 -9.90 12.58
CA LEU A 104 7.14 -10.13 11.87
C LEU A 104 7.39 -10.76 10.49
N ALA A 105 6.57 -11.72 10.14
CA ALA A 105 6.54 -12.22 8.77
C ALA A 105 5.95 -11.14 7.83
N VAL A 106 6.67 -10.79 6.77
CA VAL A 106 6.17 -9.91 5.71
C VAL A 106 5.92 -10.74 4.47
N VAL A 107 4.67 -10.77 4.03
CA VAL A 107 4.22 -11.53 2.84
C VAL A 107 3.67 -10.55 1.82
N SER A 108 4.10 -10.66 0.56
CA SER A 108 3.58 -9.85 -0.54
C SER A 108 2.62 -10.65 -1.40
N GLY A 109 1.39 -10.15 -1.53
CA GLY A 109 0.41 -10.59 -2.53
C GLY A 109 0.50 -9.66 -3.74
N ALA A 110 1.25 -10.07 -4.78
CA ALA A 110 1.51 -9.24 -5.94
C ALA A 110 0.49 -9.47 -7.06
N ILE A 111 -0.09 -8.38 -7.55
CA ILE A 111 -0.87 -8.39 -8.80
C ILE A 111 0.12 -8.21 -9.94
N TRP A 112 0.32 -9.29 -10.70
CA TRP A 112 1.26 -9.30 -11.82
C TRP A 112 0.68 -8.56 -13.02
N PRO A 113 1.47 -7.73 -13.72
CA PRO A 113 1.01 -7.04 -14.93
C PRO A 113 0.68 -8.01 -16.05
N SER A 114 -0.34 -7.67 -16.83
CA SER A 114 -0.65 -8.40 -18.06
C SER A 114 0.43 -8.15 -19.12
N GLU A 115 0.75 -9.17 -19.93
CA GLU A 115 1.67 -9.04 -21.05
C GLU A 115 1.21 -8.02 -22.12
N ARG A 116 -0.09 -7.75 -22.15
CA ARG A 116 -0.74 -6.77 -23.04
C ARG A 116 -1.20 -5.52 -22.30
N GLY A 117 -0.45 -5.11 -21.27
CA GLY A 117 -0.79 -3.92 -20.49
C GLY A 117 -0.69 -2.64 -21.30
N ASP A 118 -1.67 -1.75 -21.13
CA ASP A 118 -1.77 -0.46 -21.82
C ASP A 118 -0.82 0.62 -21.27
N VAL A 119 0.10 0.26 -20.39
CA VAL A 119 0.95 1.24 -19.72
C VAL A 119 2.28 1.36 -20.44
N ALA A 120 2.50 2.50 -21.09
CA ALA A 120 3.71 2.78 -21.85
C ALA A 120 5.00 2.72 -21.01
N VAL A 121 4.90 2.88 -19.69
CA VAL A 121 6.04 2.86 -18.75
C VAL A 121 6.25 1.49 -18.09
N GLN A 122 5.43 0.51 -18.41
CA GLN A 122 5.54 -0.85 -17.85
C GLN A 122 6.95 -1.47 -17.97
N PRO A 123 7.72 -1.27 -19.05
CA PRO A 123 9.08 -1.79 -19.16
C PRO A 123 10.08 -1.18 -18.17
N TYR A 124 9.72 -0.09 -17.49
CA TYR A 124 10.59 0.63 -16.56
C TYR A 124 10.21 0.38 -15.08
N ASN A 125 9.24 -0.49 -14.82
CA ASN A 125 8.78 -0.82 -13.47
C ASN A 125 9.26 -2.20 -13.01
#